data_f87445f37960464ee3794c2367734141
#
_entry.id   f87445f37960464ee3794c2367734141
#
_cell.length_a   1.000
_cell.length_b   1.000
_cell.length_c   1.000
_cell.angle_alpha   90.00
_cell.angle_beta   90.00
_cell.angle_gamma   90.00
#
_symmetry.space_group_name_H-M   'P 1'
#
loop_
_entity.id
_entity.type
_entity.pdbx_description
1 polymer ?
#
loop_
_entity_poly.entity_id
_entity_poly.type
_entity_poly.pdbx_seq_one_letter_code
_entity_poly.pdbx_strand_id
1 'polypeptide(L)'
;MARRSQHGRTRAPSTHDVGGECRSTNPLDYQRLPRPVAAMAKEFADGARIAPHTHERAQLIFAARGVMTILTAQGAWVVPPQRALWVPAGTVHEIRMAGAVSMRTLYVRADAERGRLPAAIRVIAVSPLLRELILRACGLPALYDEAGAAGRLMALMLDEIAALPSLALDLPMPRDARLLALCHRLRADPGDARTLDDWAREAGASARTLARLFQKETSLSFVDWRQQARLLAAMARLAEGQPITRIALDLGYDSPSAFAAMFKRSLGTPPSRYFRDGAP
;
A
#
# COMPACT_ATOMS: atom_id res chain seq x y z
N MET A 1 41.33 -18.37 -43.58
CA MET A 1 41.15 -17.76 -42.24
C MET A 1 39.66 -17.74 -41.93
N ALA A 2 39.18 -18.70 -41.14
CA ALA A 2 37.76 -18.90 -40.83
C ALA A 2 37.48 -18.35 -39.46
N ARG A 3 36.52 -17.39 -39.35
CA ARG A 3 35.98 -16.89 -38.07
C ARG A 3 34.88 -17.83 -37.60
N ARG A 4 35.08 -18.43 -36.43
CA ARG A 4 34.10 -19.27 -35.75
C ARG A 4 33.06 -18.38 -35.08
N SER A 5 31.79 -18.59 -35.42
CA SER A 5 30.60 -18.07 -34.70
C SER A 5 30.45 -18.78 -33.35
N GLN A 6 30.42 -18.04 -32.27
CA GLN A 6 30.05 -18.57 -30.95
C GLN A 6 28.56 -18.45 -30.82
N HIS A 7 27.88 -19.61 -30.76
CA HIS A 7 26.45 -19.72 -30.37
C HIS A 7 26.34 -19.52 -28.88
N GLY A 8 25.63 -18.49 -28.46
CA GLY A 8 25.24 -18.30 -27.09
C GLY A 8 24.28 -19.42 -26.65
N ARG A 9 24.70 -20.22 -25.70
CA ARG A 9 23.86 -21.20 -25.03
C ARG A 9 22.91 -20.44 -24.06
N THR A 10 21.63 -20.44 -24.35
CA THR A 10 20.57 -20.12 -23.41
C THR A 10 20.61 -21.11 -22.26
N ARG A 11 20.97 -20.64 -21.09
CA ARG A 11 21.00 -21.42 -19.85
C ARG A 11 19.56 -21.70 -19.43
N ALA A 12 19.17 -22.97 -19.40
CA ALA A 12 17.91 -23.43 -18.83
C ALA A 12 17.81 -23.04 -17.34
N PRO A 13 16.63 -22.72 -16.80
CA PRO A 13 16.48 -22.41 -15.39
C PRO A 13 16.87 -23.62 -14.55
N SER A 14 17.85 -23.46 -13.68
CA SER A 14 18.27 -24.45 -12.72
C SER A 14 17.11 -24.78 -11.77
N THR A 15 16.67 -26.02 -11.77
CA THR A 15 15.84 -26.61 -10.72
C THR A 15 16.64 -26.63 -9.43
N HIS A 16 16.51 -25.61 -8.61
CA HIS A 16 17.09 -25.60 -7.27
C HIS A 16 16.21 -26.38 -6.31
N ASP A 17 16.84 -27.37 -5.77
CA ASP A 17 16.53 -28.25 -4.66
C ASP A 17 15.66 -27.59 -3.58
N VAL A 18 14.49 -28.17 -3.30
CA VAL A 18 13.50 -27.67 -2.33
C VAL A 18 13.71 -28.36 -0.99
N GLY A 19 14.91 -28.22 -0.46
CA GLY A 19 15.25 -28.71 0.88
C GLY A 19 15.90 -27.59 1.70
N GLY A 20 15.11 -26.88 2.55
CA GLY A 20 15.66 -26.01 3.62
C GLY A 20 15.84 -24.52 3.27
N GLU A 21 14.89 -23.69 3.69
CA GLU A 21 15.13 -22.36 4.31
C GLU A 21 15.63 -21.14 3.51
N CYS A 22 15.59 -21.08 2.20
CA CYS A 22 15.68 -19.74 1.58
C CYS A 22 14.54 -19.53 0.60
N ARG A 23 13.50 -18.82 1.04
CA ARG A 23 12.38 -18.49 0.19
C ARG A 23 12.76 -17.36 -0.73
N SER A 24 12.37 -17.49 -2.00
CA SER A 24 12.56 -16.44 -2.96
C SER A 24 11.94 -15.11 -2.49
N THR A 25 12.68 -14.03 -2.67
CA THR A 25 12.20 -12.64 -2.52
C THR A 25 11.86 -12.02 -3.86
N ASN A 26 11.88 -12.82 -4.95
CA ASN A 26 11.50 -12.41 -6.29
C ASN A 26 10.00 -12.67 -6.50
N PRO A 27 9.16 -11.65 -6.71
CA PRO A 27 7.72 -11.82 -6.89
C PRO A 27 7.34 -12.68 -8.10
N LEU A 28 8.19 -12.78 -9.13
CA LEU A 28 7.92 -13.58 -10.33
C LEU A 28 7.82 -15.08 -10.03
N ASP A 29 8.57 -15.55 -9.02
CA ASP A 29 8.57 -16.97 -8.65
C ASP A 29 7.22 -17.43 -8.05
N TYR A 30 6.38 -16.47 -7.63
CA TYR A 30 5.08 -16.73 -7.01
C TYR A 30 3.90 -16.63 -7.97
N GLN A 31 4.08 -16.07 -9.17
CA GLN A 31 2.96 -15.83 -10.10
C GLN A 31 2.39 -17.12 -10.71
N ARG A 32 3.24 -18.11 -10.96
CA ARG A 32 2.87 -19.36 -11.66
C ARG A 32 2.82 -20.60 -10.76
N LEU A 33 2.91 -20.42 -9.44
CA LEU A 33 2.81 -21.54 -8.51
C LEU A 33 1.42 -22.23 -8.65
N PRO A 34 1.36 -23.57 -8.66
CA PRO A 34 0.10 -24.30 -8.72
C PRO A 34 -0.60 -24.34 -7.35
N ARG A 35 -0.77 -23.17 -6.74
CA ARG A 35 -1.43 -22.96 -5.44
C ARG A 35 -2.37 -21.76 -5.53
N PRO A 36 -3.54 -21.80 -4.88
CA PRO A 36 -4.51 -20.69 -4.91
C PRO A 36 -3.93 -19.41 -4.27
N VAL A 37 -3.15 -19.55 -3.22
CA VAL A 37 -2.47 -18.43 -2.54
C VAL A 37 -0.98 -18.74 -2.43
N ALA A 38 -0.15 -17.73 -2.68
CA ALA A 38 1.29 -17.80 -2.44
C ALA A 38 1.71 -16.63 -1.55
N ALA A 39 2.52 -16.89 -0.52
CA ALA A 39 2.94 -15.88 0.46
C ALA A 39 4.45 -15.62 0.36
N MET A 40 4.83 -14.33 0.41
CA MET A 40 6.22 -13.89 0.34
C MET A 40 6.52 -12.90 1.47
N ALA A 41 7.67 -13.05 2.12
CA ALA A 41 8.23 -12.10 3.06
C ALA A 41 9.42 -11.39 2.44
N LYS A 42 9.53 -10.07 2.63
CA LYS A 42 10.68 -9.29 2.18
C LYS A 42 10.92 -8.11 3.09
N GLU A 43 12.19 -7.88 3.42
CA GLU A 43 12.63 -6.74 4.23
C GLU A 43 13.20 -5.64 3.33
N PHE A 44 12.91 -4.39 3.69
CA PHE A 44 13.38 -3.23 2.97
C PHE A 44 13.97 -2.19 3.91
N ALA A 45 15.06 -1.55 3.47
CA ALA A 45 15.61 -0.39 4.15
C ALA A 45 14.69 0.83 3.98
N ASP A 46 14.88 1.82 4.86
CA ASP A 46 14.23 3.12 4.73
C ASP A 46 14.52 3.76 3.37
N GLY A 47 13.52 4.41 2.78
CA GLY A 47 13.61 5.07 1.48
C GLY A 47 13.66 4.12 0.26
N ALA A 48 13.64 2.80 0.47
CA ALA A 48 13.61 1.84 -0.62
C ALA A 48 12.35 2.01 -1.49
N ARG A 49 12.49 1.66 -2.79
CA ARG A 49 11.40 1.77 -3.77
C ARG A 49 11.30 0.51 -4.62
N ILE A 50 10.08 0.14 -4.96
CA ILE A 50 9.79 -0.84 -6.00
C ILE A 50 9.21 -0.03 -7.17
N ALA A 51 9.89 -0.05 -8.32
CA ALA A 51 9.47 0.66 -9.52
C ALA A 51 8.08 0.20 -10.00
N PRO A 52 7.38 0.97 -10.85
CA PRO A 52 6.10 0.58 -11.40
C PRO A 52 6.14 -0.81 -12.03
N HIS A 53 5.24 -1.69 -11.57
CA HIS A 53 5.14 -3.09 -12.00
C HIS A 53 3.69 -3.58 -11.85
N THR A 54 3.43 -4.77 -12.34
CA THR A 54 2.13 -5.44 -12.24
C THR A 54 2.29 -6.93 -11.99
N HIS A 55 1.23 -7.60 -11.55
CA HIS A 55 1.19 -9.03 -11.28
C HIS A 55 0.03 -9.71 -12.01
N GLU A 56 0.23 -10.98 -12.41
CA GLU A 56 -0.83 -11.82 -12.97
C GLU A 56 -1.87 -12.21 -11.91
N ARG A 57 -1.49 -12.17 -10.63
CA ARG A 57 -2.33 -12.46 -9.47
C ARG A 57 -2.74 -11.19 -8.77
N ALA A 58 -3.90 -11.21 -8.12
CA ALA A 58 -4.20 -10.17 -7.14
C ALA A 58 -3.22 -10.24 -5.96
N GLN A 59 -3.00 -9.12 -5.32
CA GLN A 59 -1.99 -9.00 -4.27
C GLN A 59 -2.58 -8.36 -3.02
N LEU A 60 -2.35 -8.99 -1.86
CA LEU A 60 -2.48 -8.33 -0.57
C LEU A 60 -1.10 -7.87 -0.12
N ILE A 61 -0.93 -6.57 0.14
CA ILE A 61 0.31 -5.95 0.61
C ILE A 61 0.12 -5.54 2.07
N PHE A 62 0.90 -6.12 2.97
CA PHE A 62 0.85 -5.87 4.42
C PHE A 62 2.22 -5.43 4.94
N ALA A 63 2.25 -4.38 5.78
CA ALA A 63 3.42 -3.95 6.53
C ALA A 63 3.34 -4.50 7.96
N ALA A 64 4.14 -5.50 8.29
CA ALA A 64 4.27 -5.95 9.68
C ALA A 64 5.01 -4.90 10.54
N ARG A 65 5.89 -4.10 9.90
CA ARG A 65 6.62 -2.94 10.47
C ARG A 65 6.88 -1.93 9.36
N GLY A 66 7.01 -0.66 9.72
CA GLY A 66 7.22 0.46 8.79
C GLY A 66 5.94 0.85 8.06
N VAL A 67 6.06 1.74 7.09
CA VAL A 67 4.93 2.24 6.29
C VAL A 67 5.26 2.10 4.81
N MET A 68 4.29 1.69 4.03
CA MET A 68 4.40 1.69 2.57
C MET A 68 3.41 2.69 1.97
N THR A 69 3.86 3.44 0.98
CA THR A 69 2.99 4.24 0.11
C THR A 69 2.92 3.58 -1.25
N ILE A 70 1.73 3.17 -1.65
CA ILE A 70 1.47 2.54 -2.95
C ILE A 70 0.84 3.58 -3.87
N LEU A 71 1.42 3.74 -5.07
CA LEU A 71 0.99 4.69 -6.08
C LEU A 71 0.46 3.95 -7.30
N THR A 72 -0.68 4.37 -7.81
CA THR A 72 -1.27 3.90 -9.07
C THR A 72 -1.82 5.08 -9.87
N ALA A 73 -2.32 4.84 -11.06
CA ALA A 73 -3.03 5.86 -11.83
C ALA A 73 -4.33 6.35 -11.15
N GLN A 74 -4.91 5.55 -10.24
CA GLN A 74 -6.18 5.87 -9.57
C GLN A 74 -5.97 6.69 -8.29
N GLY A 75 -4.77 6.66 -7.70
CA GLY A 75 -4.52 7.36 -6.46
C GLY A 75 -3.26 6.90 -5.72
N ALA A 76 -3.19 7.33 -4.46
CA ALA A 76 -2.16 6.95 -3.52
C ALA A 76 -2.79 6.31 -2.27
N TRP A 77 -2.21 5.24 -1.79
CA TRP A 77 -2.63 4.52 -0.58
C TRP A 77 -1.46 4.43 0.38
N VAL A 78 -1.71 4.69 1.64
CA VAL A 78 -0.71 4.49 2.70
C VAL A 78 -1.10 3.26 3.53
N VAL A 79 -0.16 2.36 3.68
CA VAL A 79 -0.29 1.09 4.41
C VAL A 79 0.63 1.14 5.62
N PRO A 80 0.14 1.59 6.76
CA PRO A 80 0.85 1.49 8.04
C PRO A 80 0.70 0.08 8.64
N PRO A 81 1.39 -0.25 9.74
CA PRO A 81 1.14 -1.46 10.50
C PRO A 81 -0.35 -1.62 10.84
N GLN A 82 -0.84 -2.86 10.92
CA GLN A 82 -2.25 -3.22 11.13
C GLN A 82 -3.19 -2.87 9.96
N ARG A 83 -2.64 -2.49 8.81
CA ARG A 83 -3.39 -2.28 7.58
C ARG A 83 -2.78 -3.06 6.43
N ALA A 84 -3.59 -3.45 5.48
CA ALA A 84 -3.14 -4.07 4.24
C ALA A 84 -3.83 -3.42 3.05
N LEU A 85 -3.17 -3.44 1.90
CA LEU A 85 -3.75 -3.01 0.63
C LEU A 85 -4.05 -4.24 -0.21
N TRP A 86 -5.30 -4.37 -0.61
CA TRP A 86 -5.71 -5.28 -1.67
C TRP A 86 -5.55 -4.60 -3.03
N VAL A 87 -4.80 -5.23 -3.93
CA VAL A 87 -4.53 -4.76 -5.28
C VAL A 87 -5.01 -5.84 -6.26
N PRO A 88 -6.02 -5.57 -7.08
CA PRO A 88 -6.48 -6.52 -8.11
C PRO A 88 -5.39 -6.86 -9.13
N ALA A 89 -5.48 -8.05 -9.71
CA ALA A 89 -4.59 -8.51 -10.77
C ALA A 89 -4.50 -7.50 -11.93
N GLY A 90 -3.34 -7.39 -12.56
CA GLY A 90 -3.11 -6.48 -13.68
C GLY A 90 -2.98 -4.99 -13.32
N THR A 91 -3.15 -4.61 -12.05
CA THR A 91 -3.02 -3.21 -11.62
C THR A 91 -1.55 -2.80 -11.55
N VAL A 92 -1.18 -1.79 -12.36
CA VAL A 92 0.17 -1.20 -12.31
C VAL A 92 0.29 -0.37 -11.02
N HIS A 93 1.34 -0.66 -10.23
CA HIS A 93 1.61 0.06 -8.98
C HIS A 93 3.10 0.18 -8.69
N GLU A 94 3.45 1.27 -7.99
CA GLU A 94 4.78 1.57 -7.43
C GLU A 94 4.66 1.53 -5.90
N ILE A 95 5.71 1.09 -5.21
CA ILE A 95 5.74 1.08 -3.74
C ILE A 95 6.93 1.88 -3.24
N ARG A 96 6.70 2.76 -2.26
CA ARG A 96 7.72 3.53 -1.56
C ARG A 96 7.70 3.17 -0.08
N MET A 97 8.87 2.91 0.49
CA MET A 97 9.06 2.53 1.88
C MET A 97 9.40 3.75 2.74
N ALA A 98 8.78 3.85 3.91
CA ALA A 98 9.09 4.84 4.93
C ALA A 98 9.39 4.13 6.25
N GLY A 99 10.58 4.37 6.80
CA GLY A 99 11.20 3.56 7.84
C GLY A 99 11.66 2.19 7.32
N ALA A 100 12.26 1.38 8.17
CA ALA A 100 12.58 -0.02 7.85
C ALA A 100 11.27 -0.82 7.73
N VAL A 101 10.99 -1.37 6.56
CA VAL A 101 9.72 -2.05 6.26
C VAL A 101 9.87 -3.56 6.23
N SER A 102 9.04 -4.24 7.04
CA SER A 102 8.86 -5.69 7.00
C SER A 102 7.60 -6.00 6.19
N MET A 103 7.77 -6.20 4.89
CA MET A 103 6.66 -6.47 3.98
C MET A 103 6.29 -7.96 4.01
N ARG A 104 5.01 -8.22 4.09
CA ARG A 104 4.39 -9.53 3.90
C ARG A 104 3.36 -9.40 2.79
N THR A 105 3.44 -10.24 1.80
CA THR A 105 2.53 -10.15 0.66
C THR A 105 1.96 -11.51 0.30
N LEU A 106 0.71 -11.50 -0.13
CA LEU A 106 0.02 -12.67 -0.64
C LEU A 106 -0.32 -12.43 -2.11
N TYR A 107 -0.06 -13.41 -2.93
CA TYR A 107 -0.48 -13.47 -4.33
C TYR A 107 -1.62 -14.45 -4.45
N VAL A 108 -2.80 -13.97 -4.84
CA VAL A 108 -4.04 -14.74 -4.91
C VAL A 108 -4.42 -14.96 -6.36
N ARG A 109 -4.68 -16.21 -6.71
CA ARG A 109 -5.08 -16.60 -8.06
C ARG A 109 -6.55 -16.24 -8.31
N ALA A 110 -6.89 -15.82 -9.52
CA ALA A 110 -8.23 -15.33 -9.86
C ALA A 110 -9.37 -16.33 -9.54
N ASP A 111 -9.13 -17.63 -9.74
CA ASP A 111 -10.11 -18.67 -9.41
C ASP A 111 -10.30 -18.87 -7.89
N ALA A 112 -9.32 -18.52 -7.08
CA ALA A 112 -9.42 -18.53 -5.61
C ALA A 112 -10.23 -17.35 -5.07
N GLU A 113 -10.31 -16.23 -5.80
CA GLU A 113 -11.11 -15.07 -5.44
C GLU A 113 -12.61 -15.37 -5.45
N ARG A 114 -13.11 -16.16 -6.39
CA ARG A 114 -14.50 -16.64 -6.56
C ARG A 114 -15.57 -15.56 -6.31
N GLY A 115 -15.32 -14.31 -6.70
CA GLY A 115 -16.23 -13.18 -6.48
C GLY A 115 -16.38 -12.73 -5.01
N ARG A 116 -15.63 -13.31 -4.06
CA ARG A 116 -15.66 -12.96 -2.64
C ARG A 116 -14.71 -11.82 -2.28
N LEU A 117 -13.64 -11.62 -3.05
CA LEU A 117 -12.64 -10.61 -2.82
C LEU A 117 -12.92 -9.32 -3.62
N PRO A 118 -12.41 -8.16 -3.17
CA PRO A 118 -12.74 -6.89 -3.79
C PRO A 118 -12.25 -6.80 -5.25
N ALA A 119 -13.12 -6.34 -6.15
CA ALA A 119 -12.75 -6.05 -7.55
C ALA A 119 -11.95 -4.73 -7.70
N ALA A 120 -11.91 -3.88 -6.67
CA ALA A 120 -11.22 -2.60 -6.65
C ALA A 120 -10.12 -2.58 -5.60
N ILE A 121 -9.15 -1.65 -5.76
CA ILE A 121 -8.13 -1.40 -4.74
C ILE A 121 -8.81 -1.00 -3.43
N ARG A 122 -8.39 -1.60 -2.31
CA ARG A 122 -8.93 -1.31 -0.97
C ARG A 122 -7.87 -1.39 0.10
N VAL A 123 -7.89 -0.45 1.04
CA VAL A 123 -7.23 -0.61 2.32
C VAL A 123 -8.17 -1.36 3.25
N ILE A 124 -7.69 -2.42 3.88
CA ILE A 124 -8.43 -3.22 4.85
C ILE A 124 -7.75 -3.14 6.23
N ALA A 125 -8.55 -3.20 7.29
CA ALA A 125 -8.04 -3.42 8.64
C ALA A 125 -7.48 -4.85 8.73
N VAL A 126 -6.33 -5.02 9.37
CA VAL A 126 -5.76 -6.34 9.63
C VAL A 126 -6.08 -6.69 11.08
N SER A 127 -6.97 -7.67 11.28
CA SER A 127 -7.29 -8.20 12.60
C SER A 127 -6.06 -8.93 13.19
N PRO A 128 -5.96 -9.09 14.52
CA PRO A 128 -4.90 -9.91 15.11
C PRO A 128 -4.85 -11.33 14.51
N LEU A 129 -6.01 -11.93 14.24
CA LEU A 129 -6.08 -13.25 13.60
C LEU A 129 -5.50 -13.21 12.19
N LEU A 130 -5.93 -12.26 11.34
CA LEU A 130 -5.42 -12.16 9.97
C LEU A 130 -3.90 -11.90 9.95
N ARG A 131 -3.39 -11.06 10.88
CA ARG A 131 -1.95 -10.81 11.03
C ARG A 131 -1.18 -12.11 11.26
N GLU A 132 -1.60 -12.92 12.24
CA GLU A 132 -0.92 -14.18 12.55
C GLU A 132 -1.03 -15.20 11.40
N LEU A 133 -2.17 -15.25 10.71
CA LEU A 133 -2.35 -16.07 9.51
C LEU A 133 -1.37 -15.66 8.40
N ILE A 134 -1.23 -14.35 8.12
CA ILE A 134 -0.28 -13.83 7.12
C ILE A 134 1.17 -14.19 7.50
N LEU A 135 1.55 -13.95 8.74
CA LEU A 135 2.90 -14.27 9.22
C LEU A 135 3.19 -15.77 9.11
N ARG A 136 2.24 -16.60 9.52
CA ARG A 136 2.35 -18.07 9.42
C ARG A 136 2.41 -18.52 7.96
N ALA A 137 1.59 -17.95 7.07
CA ALA A 137 1.58 -18.26 5.63
C ALA A 137 2.94 -17.98 4.98
N CYS A 138 3.56 -16.85 5.33
CA CYS A 138 4.94 -16.56 4.91
C CYS A 138 5.95 -17.59 5.42
N GLY A 139 5.66 -18.35 6.47
CA GLY A 139 6.42 -19.47 7.03
C GLY A 139 6.16 -20.84 6.35
N LEU A 140 5.18 -21.02 5.45
CA LEU A 140 4.84 -22.31 4.82
C LEU A 140 5.64 -22.56 3.53
N PRO A 141 5.89 -23.80 3.12
CA PRO A 141 6.45 -24.13 1.82
C PRO A 141 5.64 -23.52 0.67
N ALA A 142 6.30 -23.11 -0.41
CA ALA A 142 5.60 -22.56 -1.58
C ALA A 142 4.61 -23.58 -2.19
N LEU A 143 4.96 -24.86 -2.14
CA LEU A 143 4.13 -25.98 -2.59
C LEU A 143 3.47 -26.71 -1.40
N TYR A 144 2.82 -25.96 -0.52
CA TYR A 144 2.12 -26.52 0.64
C TYR A 144 1.03 -27.53 0.23
N ASP A 145 0.69 -28.44 1.14
CA ASP A 145 -0.42 -29.37 0.98
C ASP A 145 -1.76 -28.64 1.07
N GLU A 146 -2.51 -28.61 -0.04
CA GLU A 146 -3.82 -27.95 -0.14
C GLU A 146 -4.92 -28.65 0.67
N ALA A 147 -4.84 -29.97 0.81
CA ALA A 147 -5.81 -30.74 1.59
C ALA A 147 -5.51 -30.71 3.11
N GLY A 148 -4.28 -30.36 3.46
CA GLY A 148 -3.79 -30.35 4.83
C GLY A 148 -4.07 -29.07 5.61
N ALA A 149 -3.37 -28.91 6.73
CA ALA A 149 -3.50 -27.78 7.62
C ALA A 149 -3.11 -26.44 6.94
N ALA A 150 -2.11 -26.47 6.06
CA ALA A 150 -1.67 -25.29 5.31
C ALA A 150 -2.76 -24.79 4.34
N GLY A 151 -3.43 -25.68 3.62
CA GLY A 151 -4.54 -25.31 2.75
C GLY A 151 -5.72 -24.73 3.51
N ARG A 152 -6.09 -25.31 4.66
CA ARG A 152 -7.14 -24.75 5.55
C ARG A 152 -6.76 -23.37 6.08
N LEU A 153 -5.50 -23.13 6.44
CA LEU A 153 -5.00 -21.81 6.84
C LEU A 153 -5.18 -20.78 5.72
N MET A 154 -4.80 -21.14 4.48
CA MET A 154 -4.96 -20.25 3.32
C MET A 154 -6.44 -19.95 3.02
N ALA A 155 -7.33 -20.93 3.15
CA ALA A 155 -8.76 -20.75 2.96
C ALA A 155 -9.34 -19.79 4.03
N LEU A 156 -9.03 -20.01 5.32
CA LEU A 156 -9.47 -19.14 6.40
C LEU A 156 -8.95 -17.71 6.21
N MET A 157 -7.72 -17.54 5.75
CA MET A 157 -7.14 -16.23 5.50
C MET A 157 -7.89 -15.47 4.38
N LEU A 158 -8.34 -16.14 3.33
CA LEU A 158 -9.17 -15.54 2.29
C LEU A 158 -10.57 -15.17 2.82
N ASP A 159 -11.15 -15.97 3.69
CA ASP A 159 -12.44 -15.66 4.34
C ASP A 159 -12.32 -14.44 5.26
N GLU A 160 -11.23 -14.33 6.03
CA GLU A 160 -10.92 -13.13 6.84
C GLU A 160 -10.78 -11.88 5.97
N ILE A 161 -10.01 -11.95 4.88
CA ILE A 161 -9.84 -10.81 3.95
C ILE A 161 -11.20 -10.37 3.38
N ALA A 162 -12.07 -11.30 3.02
CA ALA A 162 -13.39 -11.02 2.47
C ALA A 162 -14.33 -10.35 3.48
N ALA A 163 -14.23 -10.72 4.76
CA ALA A 163 -15.10 -10.22 5.83
C ALA A 163 -14.70 -8.84 6.37
N LEU A 164 -13.45 -8.40 6.17
CA LEU A 164 -12.95 -7.17 6.79
C LEU A 164 -13.44 -5.89 6.10
N PRO A 165 -13.78 -4.84 6.86
CA PRO A 165 -14.25 -3.59 6.31
C PRO A 165 -13.15 -2.85 5.55
N SER A 166 -13.55 -2.14 4.50
CA SER A 166 -12.70 -1.18 3.80
C SER A 166 -12.50 0.08 4.63
N LEU A 167 -11.31 0.65 4.57
CA LEU A 167 -10.95 1.88 5.28
C LEU A 167 -10.62 2.99 4.28
N ALA A 168 -11.05 4.21 4.58
CA ALA A 168 -10.73 5.39 3.78
C ALA A 168 -9.29 5.89 4.09
N LEU A 169 -8.28 5.12 3.71
CA LEU A 169 -6.87 5.49 3.76
C LEU A 169 -6.27 5.61 2.35
N ASP A 170 -7.09 6.08 1.44
CA ASP A 170 -6.74 6.39 0.06
C ASP A 170 -6.78 7.90 -0.18
N LEU A 171 -6.04 8.34 -1.16
CA LEU A 171 -6.08 9.71 -1.65
C LEU A 171 -6.51 9.64 -3.13
N PRO A 172 -7.81 9.73 -3.42
CA PRO A 172 -8.30 9.63 -4.79
C PRO A 172 -7.75 10.77 -5.63
N MET A 173 -7.24 10.44 -6.82
CA MET A 173 -6.72 11.42 -7.76
C MET A 173 -7.77 11.76 -8.83
N PRO A 174 -8.02 13.05 -9.06
CA PRO A 174 -8.98 13.48 -10.10
C PRO A 174 -8.42 13.28 -11.50
N ARG A 175 -9.31 13.33 -12.50
CA ARG A 175 -8.97 13.24 -13.94
C ARG A 175 -8.87 14.61 -14.61
N ASP A 176 -9.61 15.62 -14.13
CA ASP A 176 -9.49 17.00 -14.63
C ASP A 176 -8.05 17.49 -14.43
N ALA A 177 -7.39 17.90 -15.50
CA ALA A 177 -5.97 18.25 -15.49
C ALA A 177 -5.61 19.36 -14.49
N ARG A 178 -6.51 20.32 -14.26
CA ARG A 178 -6.31 21.43 -13.30
C ARG A 178 -6.32 20.92 -11.87
N LEU A 179 -7.30 20.08 -11.54
CA LEU A 179 -7.39 19.44 -10.24
C LEU A 179 -6.24 18.47 -10.01
N LEU A 180 -5.87 17.71 -11.03
CA LEU A 180 -4.76 16.76 -10.96
C LEU A 180 -3.45 17.48 -10.62
N ALA A 181 -3.17 18.61 -11.30
CA ALA A 181 -2.00 19.44 -11.02
C ALA A 181 -2.01 19.97 -9.57
N LEU A 182 -3.15 20.50 -9.10
CA LEU A 182 -3.35 20.94 -7.72
C LEU A 182 -3.09 19.81 -6.73
N CYS A 183 -3.71 18.64 -6.94
CA CYS A 183 -3.54 17.48 -6.07
C CYS A 183 -2.09 16.98 -6.03
N HIS A 184 -1.38 17.00 -7.15
CA HIS A 184 0.06 16.67 -7.17
C HIS A 184 0.89 17.64 -6.33
N ARG A 185 0.62 18.94 -6.38
CA ARG A 185 1.33 19.96 -5.58
C ARG A 185 1.04 19.80 -4.10
N LEU A 186 -0.22 19.67 -3.69
CA LEU A 186 -0.60 19.42 -2.31
C LEU A 186 -0.07 18.10 -1.76
N ARG A 187 0.11 17.10 -2.61
CA ARG A 187 0.75 15.84 -2.20
C ARG A 187 2.26 15.99 -2.01
N ALA A 188 2.92 16.84 -2.82
CA ALA A 188 4.34 17.15 -2.66
C ALA A 188 4.59 18.05 -1.45
N ASP A 189 3.70 19.01 -1.19
CA ASP A 189 3.71 19.89 -0.03
C ASP A 189 2.33 19.91 0.66
N PRO A 190 2.05 18.97 1.57
CA PRO A 190 0.77 18.91 2.28
C PRO A 190 0.57 20.07 3.27
N GLY A 191 1.63 20.80 3.61
CA GLY A 191 1.62 21.97 4.48
C GLY A 191 1.13 23.25 3.79
N ASP A 192 1.07 23.26 2.46
CA ASP A 192 0.63 24.43 1.69
C ASP A 192 -0.69 25.01 2.25
N ALA A 193 -0.63 26.27 2.65
CA ALA A 193 -1.74 26.97 3.31
C ALA A 193 -2.74 27.63 2.34
N ARG A 194 -2.46 27.61 1.02
CA ARG A 194 -3.34 28.24 0.02
C ARG A 194 -4.79 27.75 0.12
N THR A 195 -5.70 28.71 -0.02
CA THR A 195 -7.15 28.44 -0.05
C THR A 195 -7.58 27.88 -1.40
N LEU A 196 -8.81 27.39 -1.48
CA LEU A 196 -9.38 26.97 -2.77
C LEU A 196 -9.51 28.15 -3.75
N ASP A 197 -9.72 29.38 -3.26
CA ASP A 197 -9.77 30.59 -4.08
C ASP A 197 -8.39 30.93 -4.68
N ASP A 198 -7.30 30.72 -3.92
CA ASP A 198 -5.94 30.92 -4.42
C ASP A 198 -5.64 29.92 -5.54
N TRP A 199 -5.99 28.66 -5.35
CA TRP A 199 -5.84 27.62 -6.36
C TRP A 199 -6.72 27.85 -7.58
N ALA A 200 -7.92 28.38 -7.40
CA ALA A 200 -8.84 28.69 -8.50
C ALA A 200 -8.29 29.79 -9.40
N ARG A 201 -7.71 30.84 -8.79
CA ARG A 201 -7.04 31.93 -9.55
C ARG A 201 -5.89 31.39 -10.41
N GLU A 202 -5.05 30.51 -9.83
CA GLU A 202 -3.93 29.90 -10.54
C GLU A 202 -4.41 28.95 -11.68
N ALA A 203 -5.49 28.20 -11.44
CA ALA A 203 -6.05 27.27 -12.40
C ALA A 203 -6.93 27.91 -13.49
N GLY A 204 -7.12 29.24 -13.46
CA GLY A 204 -8.03 29.94 -14.40
C GLY A 204 -9.49 29.48 -14.29
N ALA A 205 -9.94 29.16 -13.07
CA ALA A 205 -11.28 28.66 -12.80
C ALA A 205 -11.91 29.41 -11.60
N SER A 206 -13.22 29.23 -11.38
CA SER A 206 -13.83 29.69 -10.12
C SER A 206 -13.67 28.66 -9.01
N ALA A 207 -13.58 29.10 -7.74
CA ALA A 207 -13.55 28.21 -6.59
C ALA A 207 -14.76 27.27 -6.56
N ARG A 208 -15.95 27.74 -6.95
CA ARG A 208 -17.17 26.95 -7.11
C ARG A 208 -16.99 25.81 -8.13
N THR A 209 -16.32 26.08 -9.25
CA THR A 209 -16.03 25.06 -10.26
C THR A 209 -15.09 23.99 -9.71
N LEU A 210 -13.99 24.40 -9.05
CA LEU A 210 -13.05 23.45 -8.46
C LEU A 210 -13.70 22.64 -7.33
N ALA A 211 -14.49 23.27 -6.45
CA ALA A 211 -15.20 22.55 -5.37
C ALA A 211 -16.14 21.46 -5.94
N ARG A 212 -16.91 21.79 -6.98
CA ARG A 212 -17.81 20.84 -7.65
C ARG A 212 -17.04 19.69 -8.30
N LEU A 213 -15.90 19.98 -8.91
CA LEU A 213 -15.03 18.95 -9.52
C LEU A 213 -14.42 18.05 -8.46
N PHE A 214 -13.92 18.60 -7.35
CA PHE A 214 -13.44 17.79 -6.21
C PHE A 214 -14.50 16.79 -5.77
N GLN A 215 -15.70 17.27 -5.47
CA GLN A 215 -16.80 16.42 -5.02
C GLN A 215 -17.18 15.36 -6.06
N LYS A 216 -17.22 15.74 -7.35
CA LYS A 216 -17.61 14.84 -8.43
C LYS A 216 -16.57 13.74 -8.69
N GLU A 217 -15.28 14.07 -8.66
CA GLU A 217 -14.23 13.17 -9.11
C GLU A 217 -13.52 12.41 -7.99
N THR A 218 -13.53 12.96 -6.76
CA THR A 218 -12.87 12.36 -5.61
C THR A 218 -13.83 11.92 -4.52
N SER A 219 -15.12 12.31 -4.60
CA SER A 219 -16.13 12.15 -3.55
C SER A 219 -15.77 12.89 -2.24
N LEU A 220 -14.78 13.75 -2.25
CA LEU A 220 -14.31 14.54 -1.11
C LEU A 220 -14.44 16.04 -1.41
N SER A 221 -14.63 16.85 -0.37
CA SER A 221 -14.38 18.29 -0.47
C SER A 221 -12.88 18.57 -0.57
N PHE A 222 -12.51 19.78 -1.03
CA PHE A 222 -11.11 20.22 -1.02
C PHE A 222 -10.47 20.13 0.38
N VAL A 223 -11.24 20.52 1.41
CA VAL A 223 -10.77 20.52 2.81
C VAL A 223 -10.51 19.09 3.27
N ASP A 224 -11.46 18.17 3.01
CA ASP A 224 -11.34 16.77 3.40
C ASP A 224 -10.20 16.09 2.65
N TRP A 225 -10.08 16.34 1.34
CA TRP A 225 -8.99 15.80 0.54
C TRP A 225 -7.62 16.28 1.04
N ARG A 226 -7.47 17.58 1.34
CA ARG A 226 -6.24 18.14 1.91
C ARG A 226 -5.94 17.56 3.29
N GLN A 227 -6.95 17.40 4.14
CA GLN A 227 -6.77 16.76 5.45
C GLN A 227 -6.33 15.31 5.32
N GLN A 228 -6.90 14.58 4.37
CA GLN A 228 -6.51 13.21 4.05
C GLN A 228 -5.04 13.16 3.58
N ALA A 229 -4.63 14.06 2.69
CA ALA A 229 -3.24 14.15 2.22
C ALA A 229 -2.27 14.41 3.38
N ARG A 230 -2.62 15.33 4.30
CA ARG A 230 -1.84 15.60 5.53
C ARG A 230 -1.74 14.37 6.44
N LEU A 231 -2.85 13.65 6.62
CA LEU A 231 -2.87 12.43 7.43
C LEU A 231 -1.94 11.36 6.88
N LEU A 232 -2.00 11.11 5.55
CA LEU A 232 -1.14 10.13 4.89
C LEU A 232 0.35 10.51 4.98
N ALA A 233 0.67 11.80 4.77
CA ALA A 233 2.03 12.29 4.93
C ALA A 233 2.53 12.18 6.40
N ALA A 234 1.65 12.45 7.37
CA ALA A 234 1.97 12.29 8.78
C ALA A 234 2.36 10.85 9.13
N MET A 235 1.61 9.86 8.61
CA MET A 235 1.91 8.45 8.87
C MET A 235 3.29 8.04 8.35
N ALA A 236 3.66 8.48 7.14
CA ALA A 236 4.98 8.20 6.58
C ALA A 236 6.10 8.81 7.45
N ARG A 237 5.98 10.09 7.81
CA ARG A 237 6.98 10.80 8.64
C ARG A 237 7.10 10.25 10.06
N LEU A 238 5.98 9.80 10.66
CA LEU A 238 6.00 9.11 11.96
C LEU A 238 6.74 7.77 11.88
N ALA A 239 6.59 7.03 10.79
CA ALA A 239 7.31 5.78 10.57
C ALA A 239 8.82 5.99 10.38
N GLU A 240 9.22 7.13 9.83
CA GLU A 240 10.61 7.58 9.74
C GLU A 240 11.17 8.07 11.09
N GLY A 241 10.35 8.10 12.15
CA GLY A 241 10.74 8.54 13.48
C GLY A 241 10.86 10.07 13.65
N GLN A 242 10.28 10.85 12.72
CA GLN A 242 10.32 12.31 12.84
C GLN A 242 9.55 12.80 14.08
N PRO A 243 10.03 13.87 14.76
CA PRO A 243 9.34 14.43 15.93
C PRO A 243 7.93 14.93 15.60
N ILE A 244 6.96 14.61 16.44
CA ILE A 244 5.55 15.01 16.28
C ILE A 244 5.39 16.53 16.12
N THR A 245 6.18 17.30 16.87
CA THR A 245 6.19 18.78 16.80
C THR A 245 6.58 19.27 15.41
N ARG A 246 7.62 18.67 14.81
CA ARG A 246 8.07 19.02 13.47
C ARG A 246 7.03 18.61 12.43
N ILE A 247 6.50 17.41 12.53
CA ILE A 247 5.45 16.91 11.61
C ILE A 247 4.25 17.85 11.62
N ALA A 248 3.79 18.29 12.80
CA ALA A 248 2.64 19.19 12.91
C ALA A 248 2.89 20.52 12.18
N LEU A 249 4.04 21.15 12.40
CA LEU A 249 4.40 22.42 11.77
C LEU A 249 4.56 22.28 10.24
N ASP A 250 5.31 21.27 9.79
CA ASP A 250 5.55 21.01 8.37
C ASP A 250 4.26 20.65 7.61
N LEU A 251 3.22 20.17 8.29
CA LEU A 251 1.91 19.88 7.72
C LEU A 251 0.91 21.04 7.85
N GLY A 252 1.36 22.21 8.32
CA GLY A 252 0.57 23.43 8.41
C GLY A 252 -0.48 23.40 9.52
N TYR A 253 -0.17 22.77 10.67
CA TYR A 253 -0.98 22.87 11.88
C TYR A 253 -0.40 23.95 12.81
N ASP A 254 -1.27 24.75 13.42
CA ASP A 254 -0.90 25.82 14.33
C ASP A 254 -0.23 25.31 15.61
N SER A 255 -0.47 24.05 15.97
CA SER A 255 0.13 23.43 17.15
C SER A 255 0.21 21.90 17.05
N PRO A 256 1.15 21.27 17.77
CA PRO A 256 1.20 19.82 17.93
C PRO A 256 -0.10 19.21 18.50
N SER A 257 -0.80 19.96 19.37
CA SER A 257 -2.07 19.55 19.96
C SER A 257 -3.19 19.50 18.93
N ALA A 258 -3.29 20.47 18.03
CA ALA A 258 -4.26 20.48 16.93
C ALA A 258 -4.02 19.30 15.99
N PHE A 259 -2.77 19.03 15.64
CA PHE A 259 -2.39 17.85 14.86
C PHE A 259 -2.76 16.55 15.56
N ALA A 260 -2.42 16.39 16.86
CA ALA A 260 -2.71 15.18 17.62
C ALA A 260 -4.23 14.91 17.74
N ALA A 261 -5.02 15.97 17.90
CA ALA A 261 -6.48 15.88 17.93
C ALA A 261 -7.06 15.42 16.59
N MET A 262 -6.57 15.99 15.47
CA MET A 262 -6.95 15.56 14.12
C MET A 262 -6.58 14.09 13.88
N PHE A 263 -5.35 13.72 14.16
CA PHE A 263 -4.83 12.37 13.95
C PHE A 263 -5.63 11.32 14.75
N LYS A 264 -5.92 11.62 16.03
CA LYS A 264 -6.75 10.75 16.88
C LYS A 264 -8.18 10.62 16.36
N ARG A 265 -8.81 11.71 15.86
CA ARG A 265 -10.16 11.64 15.26
C ARG A 265 -10.17 10.74 14.03
N SER A 266 -9.13 10.80 13.20
CA SER A 266 -9.06 10.05 11.93
C SER A 266 -8.70 8.57 12.12
N LEU A 267 -7.86 8.24 13.11
CA LEU A 267 -7.29 6.90 13.27
C LEU A 267 -7.61 6.22 14.62
N GLY A 268 -8.36 6.90 15.50
CA GLY A 268 -8.76 6.38 16.80
C GLY A 268 -7.67 6.45 17.89
N THR A 269 -6.39 6.53 17.49
CA THR A 269 -5.22 6.48 18.37
C THR A 269 -4.35 7.73 18.18
N PRO A 270 -3.78 8.33 19.25
CA PRO A 270 -2.90 9.47 19.12
C PRO A 270 -1.58 9.10 18.42
N PRO A 271 -0.92 10.07 17.72
CA PRO A 271 0.29 9.80 16.93
C PRO A 271 1.44 9.24 17.78
N SER A 272 1.54 9.59 19.05
CA SER A 272 2.57 9.10 19.98
C SER A 272 2.46 7.62 20.31
N ARG A 273 1.30 7.00 20.11
CA ARG A 273 1.05 5.57 20.36
C ARG A 273 0.92 4.75 19.08
N TYR A 274 0.63 5.38 17.96
CA TYR A 274 0.21 4.71 16.73
C TYR A 274 1.19 3.65 16.22
N PHE A 275 2.51 3.87 16.41
CA PHE A 275 3.56 2.91 16.03
C PHE A 275 4.15 2.15 17.23
N ARG A 276 3.80 2.52 18.47
CA ARG A 276 4.31 1.85 19.69
C ARG A 276 3.50 0.59 20.02
N ASP A 277 2.20 0.61 19.78
CA ASP A 277 1.28 -0.51 20.05
C ASP A 277 1.34 -1.61 18.97
N GLY A 278 2.19 -1.44 17.94
CA GLY A 278 2.46 -2.42 16.89
C GLY A 278 3.85 -3.07 16.97
N ALA A 279 4.64 -2.79 18.00
CA ALA A 279 5.84 -3.55 18.32
C ALA A 279 5.45 -4.74 19.23
N PRO A 280 5.90 -5.99 18.90
CA PRO A 280 5.74 -7.13 19.78
C PRO A 280 6.52 -6.95 21.06
#